data_44def45c8f39ce46d76d5478b5cc6555
#
_entry.id   44def45c8f39ce46d76d5478b5cc6555
#
_cell.length_a   1.000
_cell.length_b   1.000
_cell.length_c   1.000
_cell.angle_alpha   90.00
_cell.angle_beta   90.00
_cell.angle_gamma   90.00
#
_symmetry.space_group_name_H-M   'P 1'
#
loop_
_entity.id
_entity.type
_entity.pdbx_description
1 polymer ?
#
loop_
_entity_poly.entity_id
_entity_poly.type
_entity_poly.pdbx_seq_one_letter_code
_entity_poly.pdbx_strand_id
1 'polypeptide(L)'
;MKNKLYILIDKNLDPIYGAVQGGHAVADCVRYEYYKTCKDDEHNILWDWNNDYLIYLSVDINKWWRLLNEYGAKSFERFHEPDLGDKMTSIAVWEGGLPEVLKHKIEKEKLLK
;
A
#
# COMPACT_ATOMS: atom_id res chain seq x y z
N MET A 1 -14.38 -4.13 -14.09
CA MET A 1 -13.25 -4.57 -13.29
C MET A 1 -13.07 -3.64 -12.10
N LYS A 2 -12.90 -4.19 -10.91
CA LYS A 2 -12.83 -3.38 -9.68
C LYS A 2 -11.39 -3.07 -9.35
N ASN A 3 -11.13 -1.80 -9.06
CA ASN A 3 -9.79 -1.30 -8.81
C ASN A 3 -9.50 -1.30 -7.31
N LYS A 4 -8.42 -1.92 -6.92
CA LYS A 4 -8.09 -2.13 -5.51
C LYS A 4 -6.84 -1.38 -5.11
N LEU A 5 -6.93 -0.66 -4.00
CA LEU A 5 -5.76 -0.15 -3.30
C LEU A 5 -5.58 -1.01 -2.04
N TYR A 6 -4.49 -1.73 -1.99
CA TYR A 6 -4.17 -2.57 -0.84
C TYR A 6 -3.35 -1.77 0.16
N ILE A 7 -3.71 -1.90 1.44
CA ILE A 7 -2.95 -1.30 2.53
C ILE A 7 -2.40 -2.44 3.37
N LEU A 8 -1.10 -2.67 3.24
CA LEU A 8 -0.40 -3.73 3.95
C LEU A 8 0.02 -3.21 5.31
N ILE A 9 -0.38 -3.93 6.36
CA ILE A 9 -0.14 -3.54 7.76
C ILE A 9 0.75 -4.60 8.41
N ASP A 10 1.74 -4.16 9.16
CA ASP A 10 2.60 -5.06 9.94
C ASP A 10 1.74 -5.91 10.86
N LYS A 11 1.78 -7.23 10.67
CA LYS A 11 0.97 -8.20 11.43
C LYS A 11 1.29 -8.20 12.93
N ASN A 12 2.42 -7.63 13.33
CA ASN A 12 2.84 -7.57 14.73
C ASN A 12 2.26 -6.37 15.47
N LEU A 13 1.52 -5.50 14.79
CA LEU A 13 0.86 -4.36 15.41
C LEU A 13 -0.55 -4.75 15.88
N ASP A 14 -1.00 -4.11 16.96
CA ASP A 14 -2.40 -4.17 17.35
C ASP A 14 -3.25 -3.71 16.15
N PRO A 15 -4.37 -4.40 15.82
CA PRO A 15 -5.17 -4.05 14.64
C PRO A 15 -5.67 -2.62 14.61
N ILE A 16 -6.05 -2.05 15.75
CA ILE A 16 -6.53 -0.66 15.80
C ILE A 16 -5.39 0.29 15.47
N TYR A 17 -4.23 0.09 16.10
CA TYR A 17 -3.04 0.89 15.82
C TYR A 17 -2.58 0.68 14.37
N GLY A 18 -2.65 -0.56 13.89
CA GLY A 18 -2.34 -0.90 12.50
C GLY A 18 -3.22 -0.13 11.51
N ALA A 19 -4.51 -0.01 11.81
CA ALA A 19 -5.43 0.74 10.96
C ALA A 19 -5.04 2.22 10.88
N VAL A 20 -4.59 2.81 11.99
CA VAL A 20 -4.10 4.19 12.01
C VAL A 20 -2.86 4.31 11.12
N GLN A 21 -1.93 3.37 11.22
CA GLN A 21 -0.72 3.35 10.40
C GLN A 21 -1.08 3.23 8.92
N GLY A 22 -2.07 2.40 8.61
CA GLY A 22 -2.57 2.26 7.24
C GLY A 22 -3.13 3.57 6.70
N GLY A 23 -3.83 4.33 7.54
CA GLY A 23 -4.35 5.66 7.18
C GLY A 23 -3.22 6.62 6.79
N HIS A 24 -2.11 6.58 7.51
CA HIS A 24 -0.94 7.38 7.15
C HIS A 24 -0.37 6.97 5.79
N ALA A 25 -0.33 5.67 5.49
CA ALA A 25 0.14 5.19 4.20
C ALA A 25 -0.77 5.66 3.06
N VAL A 26 -2.09 5.64 3.28
CA VAL A 26 -3.05 6.16 2.30
C VAL A 26 -2.80 7.64 2.04
N ALA A 27 -2.64 8.42 3.10
CA ALA A 27 -2.40 9.86 2.98
C ALA A 27 -1.13 10.16 2.19
N ASP A 28 -0.04 9.43 2.48
CA ASP A 28 1.23 9.61 1.76
C ASP A 28 1.10 9.19 0.31
N CYS A 29 0.39 8.11 0.02
CA CYS A 29 0.15 7.64 -1.34
C CYS A 29 -0.62 8.69 -2.14
N VAL A 30 -1.69 9.24 -1.59
CA VAL A 30 -2.51 10.26 -2.25
C VAL A 30 -1.67 11.51 -2.51
N ARG A 31 -0.92 11.94 -1.52
CA ARG A 31 -0.07 13.14 -1.66
C ARG A 31 0.99 12.95 -2.73
N TYR A 32 1.68 11.81 -2.73
CA TYR A 32 2.71 11.49 -3.72
C TYR A 32 2.14 11.49 -5.14
N GLU A 33 1.02 10.80 -5.33
CA GLU A 33 0.39 10.69 -6.66
C GLU A 33 -0.13 12.06 -7.13
N TYR A 34 -0.63 12.88 -6.21
CA TYR A 34 -1.07 14.24 -6.55
C TYR A 34 0.09 15.08 -7.10
N TYR A 35 1.24 15.05 -6.41
CA TYR A 35 2.42 15.78 -6.88
C TYR A 35 2.91 15.29 -8.23
N LYS A 36 2.91 13.99 -8.41
CA LYS A 36 3.32 13.38 -9.67
C LYS A 36 2.45 13.85 -10.84
N THR A 37 1.15 13.87 -10.65
CA THR A 37 0.19 14.33 -11.65
C THR A 37 0.41 15.80 -12.00
N CYS A 38 0.67 16.64 -11.02
CA CYS A 38 0.89 18.06 -11.24
C CYS A 38 2.15 18.35 -12.05
N LYS A 39 3.17 17.47 -11.95
CA LYS A 39 4.46 17.68 -12.62
C LYS A 39 4.48 17.16 -14.04
N ASP A 40 3.94 15.98 -14.26
CA ASP A 40 4.21 15.21 -15.47
C ASP A 40 3.01 15.06 -16.40
N ASP A 41 1.85 15.51 -15.96
CA ASP A 41 0.61 15.37 -16.73
C ASP A 41 0.34 13.91 -17.11
N GLU A 42 0.94 12.97 -16.38
CA GLU A 42 0.79 11.55 -16.61
C GLU A 42 -0.49 11.01 -15.99
N HIS A 43 -0.94 9.88 -16.52
CA HIS A 43 -2.09 9.18 -15.97
C HIS A 43 -1.80 8.73 -14.53
N ASN A 44 -2.70 9.04 -13.63
CA ASN A 44 -2.52 8.87 -12.20
C ASN A 44 -3.40 7.74 -11.66
N ILE A 45 -2.85 6.91 -10.79
CA ILE A 45 -3.58 5.80 -10.19
C ILE A 45 -4.81 6.24 -9.41
N LEU A 46 -4.85 7.48 -8.90
CA LEU A 46 -6.00 8.00 -8.17
C LEU A 46 -7.24 8.08 -9.07
N TRP A 47 -7.05 8.39 -10.35
CA TRP A 47 -8.14 8.40 -11.31
C TRP A 47 -8.66 6.99 -11.59
N ASP A 48 -7.74 6.03 -11.73
CA ASP A 48 -8.11 4.65 -12.00
C ASP A 48 -8.78 4.01 -10.80
N TRP A 49 -8.24 4.27 -9.61
CA TRP A 49 -8.82 3.73 -8.37
C TRP A 49 -10.19 4.33 -8.10
N ASN A 50 -10.32 5.63 -8.27
CA ASN A 50 -11.57 6.37 -8.07
C ASN A 50 -12.26 6.00 -6.75
N ASN A 51 -11.46 5.76 -5.70
CA ASN A 51 -11.96 5.38 -4.37
C ASN A 51 -12.84 4.13 -4.40
N ASP A 52 -12.53 3.17 -5.27
CA ASP A 52 -13.35 1.98 -5.49
C ASP A 52 -13.21 0.97 -4.32
N TYR A 53 -12.04 0.31 -4.21
CA TYR A 53 -11.78 -0.63 -3.12
C TYR A 53 -10.56 -0.25 -2.33
N LEU A 54 -10.72 -0.20 -1.00
CA LEU A 54 -9.64 0.00 -0.06
C LEU A 54 -9.59 -1.23 0.84
N ILE A 55 -8.52 -2.03 0.75
CA ILE A 55 -8.43 -3.32 1.41
C ILE A 55 -7.23 -3.33 2.36
N TYR A 56 -7.49 -3.48 3.65
CA TYR A 56 -6.46 -3.56 4.68
C TYR A 56 -6.10 -5.01 4.95
N LEU A 57 -4.80 -5.34 4.82
CA LEU A 57 -4.28 -6.69 5.02
C LEU A 57 -3.22 -6.70 6.12
N SER A 58 -3.26 -7.74 6.95
CA SER A 58 -2.26 -7.97 7.99
C SER A 58 -1.19 -8.91 7.44
N VAL A 59 0.05 -8.41 7.31
CA VAL A 59 1.10 -9.14 6.59
C VAL A 59 2.46 -9.09 7.31
N ASP A 60 3.38 -9.93 6.86
CA ASP A 60 4.80 -9.77 7.17
C ASP A 60 5.32 -8.60 6.33
N ILE A 61 5.40 -7.42 6.94
CA ILE A 61 5.64 -6.17 6.23
C ILE A 61 7.02 -6.13 5.56
N ASN A 62 8.04 -6.67 6.22
CA ASN A 62 9.39 -6.67 5.66
C ASN A 62 9.51 -7.60 4.46
N LYS A 63 8.83 -8.75 4.52
CA LYS A 63 8.74 -9.67 3.39
C LYS A 63 8.09 -9.00 2.19
N TRP A 64 6.97 -8.31 2.39
CA TRP A 64 6.26 -7.63 1.32
C TRP A 64 7.04 -6.48 0.72
N TRP A 65 7.73 -5.70 1.56
CA TRP A 65 8.60 -4.64 1.05
C TRP A 65 9.65 -5.22 0.11
N ARG A 66 10.29 -6.32 0.51
CA ARG A 66 11.28 -7.01 -0.31
C ARG A 66 10.69 -7.53 -1.62
N LEU A 67 9.51 -8.19 -1.55
CA LEU A 67 8.85 -8.74 -2.74
C LEU A 67 8.48 -7.65 -3.74
N LEU A 68 7.92 -6.54 -3.27
CA LEU A 68 7.53 -5.44 -4.13
C LEU A 68 8.73 -4.89 -4.91
N ASN A 69 9.86 -4.77 -4.24
CA ASN A 69 11.06 -4.27 -4.90
C ASN A 69 11.69 -5.31 -5.84
N GLU A 70 11.78 -6.56 -5.40
CA GLU A 70 12.41 -7.63 -6.20
C GLU A 70 11.65 -7.93 -7.48
N TYR A 71 10.33 -7.91 -7.44
CA TYR A 71 9.49 -8.22 -8.60
C TYR A 71 9.12 -6.98 -9.42
N GLY A 72 9.68 -5.84 -9.08
CA GLY A 72 9.48 -4.63 -9.87
C GLY A 72 8.07 -4.08 -9.84
N ALA A 73 7.38 -4.18 -8.72
CA ALA A 73 6.06 -3.57 -8.56
C ALA A 73 6.16 -2.06 -8.75
N LYS A 74 5.08 -1.46 -9.22
CA LYS A 74 4.99 -0.02 -9.43
C LYS A 74 3.89 0.57 -8.56
N SER A 75 4.01 1.85 -8.26
CA SER A 75 2.98 2.59 -7.52
C SER A 75 2.69 1.99 -6.16
N PHE A 76 3.72 1.94 -5.33
CA PHE A 76 3.56 1.61 -3.92
C PHE A 76 4.34 2.61 -3.07
N GLU A 77 3.81 2.87 -1.85
CA GLU A 77 4.38 3.85 -0.93
C GLU A 77 4.36 3.31 0.48
N ARG A 78 5.46 3.47 1.20
CA ARG A 78 5.57 3.00 2.58
C ARG A 78 5.44 4.13 3.57
N PHE A 79 5.01 3.79 4.78
CA PHE A 79 4.99 4.74 5.90
C PHE A 79 5.89 4.24 7.03
N HIS A 80 6.72 5.14 7.53
CA HIS A 80 7.59 4.91 8.68
C HIS A 80 7.06 5.72 9.88
N GLU A 81 6.87 5.07 11.01
CA GLU A 81 6.33 5.72 12.20
C GLU A 81 7.46 6.32 13.05
N PRO A 82 7.54 7.67 13.18
CA PRO A 82 8.59 8.30 13.99
C PRO A 82 8.57 7.87 15.45
N ASP A 83 7.39 7.64 16.02
CA ASP A 83 7.25 7.25 17.43
C ASP A 83 7.76 5.84 17.70
N LEU A 84 8.00 5.04 16.65
CA LEU A 84 8.55 3.70 16.75
C LEU A 84 9.95 3.61 16.14
N GLY A 85 10.73 4.70 16.25
CA GLY A 85 12.09 4.73 15.72
C GLY A 85 12.14 4.63 14.20
N ASP A 86 11.20 5.24 13.52
CA ASP A 86 11.07 5.21 12.05
C ASP A 86 10.88 3.80 11.49
N LYS A 87 10.27 2.92 12.26
CA LYS A 87 9.92 1.58 11.80
C LYS A 87 8.87 1.66 10.70
N MET A 88 9.08 0.88 9.63
CA MET A 88 8.07 0.74 8.58
C MET A 88 6.88 -0.05 9.12
N THR A 89 5.69 0.55 9.08
CA THR A 89 4.49 -0.05 9.68
C THR A 89 3.41 -0.38 8.67
N SER A 90 3.45 0.26 7.50
CA SER A 90 2.42 0.04 6.48
C SER A 90 2.95 0.39 5.09
N ILE A 91 2.29 -0.19 4.07
CA ILE A 91 2.59 0.06 2.66
C ILE A 91 1.28 0.16 1.91
N ALA A 92 1.09 1.25 1.16
CA ALA A 92 -0.03 1.36 0.22
C ALA A 92 0.41 0.81 -1.12
N VAL A 93 -0.37 -0.10 -1.72
CA VAL A 93 -0.01 -0.78 -2.95
C VAL A 93 -1.16 -0.74 -3.94
N TRP A 94 -0.92 -0.17 -5.11
CA TRP A 94 -1.89 -0.15 -6.20
C TRP A 94 -1.90 -1.49 -6.93
N GLU A 95 -3.06 -2.12 -7.02
CA GLU A 95 -3.20 -3.43 -7.68
C GLU A 95 -2.68 -3.41 -9.11
N GLY A 96 -2.97 -2.34 -9.86
CA GLY A 96 -2.54 -2.21 -11.24
C GLY A 96 -1.03 -2.15 -11.41
N GLY A 97 -0.28 -1.89 -10.35
CA GLY A 97 1.18 -1.89 -10.37
C GLY A 97 1.82 -3.21 -9.98
N LEU A 98 1.02 -4.23 -9.65
CA LEU A 98 1.53 -5.54 -9.21
C LEU A 98 1.75 -6.47 -10.40
N PRO A 99 2.91 -7.16 -10.47
CA PRO A 99 3.07 -8.27 -11.40
C PRO A 99 2.15 -9.43 -11.00
N GLU A 100 1.82 -10.30 -11.95
CA GLU A 100 0.84 -11.38 -11.73
C GLU A 100 1.16 -12.27 -10.53
N VAL A 101 2.44 -12.61 -10.35
CA VAL A 101 2.83 -13.49 -9.24
C VAL A 101 2.49 -12.84 -7.89
N LEU A 102 2.62 -11.54 -7.78
CA LEU A 102 2.28 -10.83 -6.53
C LEU A 102 0.78 -10.61 -6.38
N LYS A 103 0.03 -10.48 -7.48
CA LYS A 103 -1.44 -10.42 -7.42
C LYS A 103 -2.01 -11.68 -6.79
N HIS A 104 -1.53 -12.85 -7.20
CA HIS A 104 -1.96 -14.11 -6.61
C HIS A 104 -1.56 -14.21 -5.13
N LYS A 105 -0.37 -13.77 -4.82
CA LYS A 105 0.16 -13.85 -3.46
C LYS A 105 -0.61 -12.94 -2.49
N ILE A 106 -0.92 -11.73 -2.92
CA ILE A 106 -1.60 -10.76 -2.06
C ILE A 106 -3.04 -11.17 -1.75
N GLU A 107 -3.70 -11.85 -2.68
CA GLU A 107 -5.06 -12.33 -2.47
C GLU A 107 -5.15 -13.39 -1.36
N LYS A 108 -4.05 -14.02 -1.02
CA LYS A 108 -3.98 -15.04 0.03
C LYS A 108 -3.70 -14.47 1.42
N GLU A 109 -3.38 -13.19 1.50
CA GLU A 109 -3.11 -12.54 2.77
C GLU A 109 -4.40 -12.31 3.56
N LYS A 110 -4.27 -12.22 4.88
CA LYS A 110 -5.42 -12.10 5.78
C LYS A 110 -5.86 -10.64 5.91
N LEU A 111 -7.17 -10.44 5.98
CA LEU A 111 -7.72 -9.13 6.28
C LEU A 111 -7.29 -8.68 7.68
N LEU A 112 -7.12 -7.38 7.86
CA LEU A 112 -6.85 -6.78 9.16
C LEU A 112 -8.08 -6.97 10.05
N LYS A 113 -7.87 -7.51 11.23
CA LYS A 113 -8.95 -7.74 12.20
C LYS A 113 -8.60 -7.12 13.54
#